data_8ecbfd8859ad5e8f48de5a8d8325cafe
#
_entry.id   8ecbfd8859ad5e8f48de5a8d8325cafe
#
_cell.length_a   1.000
_cell.length_b   1.000
_cell.length_c   1.000
_cell.angle_alpha   90.00
_cell.angle_beta   90.00
_cell.angle_gamma   90.00
#
_symmetry.space_group_name_H-M   'P 1'
#
loop_
_entity.id
_entity.type
_entity.pdbx_description
1 polymer ?
#
loop_
_entity_poly.entity_id
_entity_poly.type
_entity_poly.pdbx_seq_one_letter_code
_entity_poly.pdbx_strand_id
1 'polypeptide(L)'
;TSYFLKLGENITFRESTIRLMALPTNDECSGAVALDVQPYQSGEDFVHGHTGGAATGVQACNNTQPRDVWYSFTATAAQHYVNLEPTISNSSLFSQVLSGSCGALTSIICDEDNDEANPLRVSGLTPGEGYFVRVYSNSNNTTAFRIGITEGMVNDECVGALPLQMLSPDQIAGQRVENTRHATISTGSCAQNVPDLWYTFTATDDE
;
A
#
# COMPACT_ATOMS: atom_id res chain seq x y z
N THR A 1 -32.89 4.38 -17.20
CA THR A 1 -33.70 3.41 -16.44
C THR A 1 -33.58 3.78 -14.97
N SER A 2 -34.71 4.00 -14.30
CA SER A 2 -34.76 4.34 -12.86
C SER A 2 -35.06 3.08 -12.09
N TYR A 3 -34.38 2.89 -10.96
CA TYR A 3 -34.55 1.76 -10.05
C TYR A 3 -35.06 2.27 -8.70
N PHE A 4 -35.94 1.51 -8.06
CA PHE A 4 -36.51 1.85 -6.76
C PHE A 4 -36.05 0.86 -5.72
N LEU A 5 -35.52 1.34 -4.58
CA LEU A 5 -35.15 0.55 -3.43
C LEU A 5 -36.23 0.73 -2.37
N LYS A 6 -36.86 -0.38 -1.92
CA LYS A 6 -37.80 -0.38 -0.79
C LYS A 6 -37.09 -0.89 0.46
N LEU A 7 -37.07 -0.07 1.50
CA LEU A 7 -36.67 -0.52 2.85
C LEU A 7 -37.88 -1.06 3.58
N GLY A 8 -37.78 -2.27 4.14
CA GLY A 8 -38.81 -2.86 4.98
C GLY A 8 -38.77 -2.28 6.38
N GLU A 9 -39.92 -1.94 6.94
CA GLU A 9 -40.07 -1.51 8.33
C GLU A 9 -40.15 -2.71 9.26
N ASN A 10 -39.25 -2.80 10.22
CA ASN A 10 -39.43 -3.51 11.44
C ASN A 10 -39.23 -2.53 12.60
N ILE A 11 -40.16 -2.52 13.58
CA ILE A 11 -40.46 -1.45 14.54
C ILE A 11 -39.32 -1.13 15.55
N THR A 12 -38.08 -1.18 15.17
CA THR A 12 -36.99 -0.64 15.97
C THR A 12 -36.27 0.45 15.17
N PHE A 13 -36.41 1.69 15.62
CA PHE A 13 -35.66 2.83 15.07
C PHE A 13 -34.15 2.55 15.17
N ARG A 14 -33.58 2.10 14.06
CA ARG A 14 -32.13 2.04 13.86
C ARG A 14 -31.78 2.95 12.71
N GLU A 15 -30.79 3.79 12.91
CA GLU A 15 -30.21 4.53 11.81
C GLU A 15 -29.55 3.53 10.84
N SER A 16 -29.96 3.57 9.57
CA SER A 16 -29.39 2.74 8.51
C SER A 16 -28.77 3.63 7.47
N THR A 17 -27.47 3.45 7.25
CA THR A 17 -26.77 4.12 6.15
C THR A 17 -26.86 3.26 4.90
N ILE A 18 -27.47 3.80 3.84
CA ILE A 18 -27.54 3.15 2.53
C ILE A 18 -26.43 3.74 1.66
N ARG A 19 -25.57 2.87 1.12
CA ARG A 19 -24.60 3.23 0.10
C ARG A 19 -24.89 2.48 -1.18
N LEU A 20 -25.03 3.18 -2.28
CA LEU A 20 -25.00 2.60 -3.61
C LEU A 20 -23.56 2.68 -4.10
N MET A 21 -22.95 1.53 -4.38
CA MET A 21 -21.60 1.44 -4.94
C MET A 21 -21.71 0.92 -6.38
N ALA A 22 -20.97 1.52 -7.29
CA ALA A 22 -20.79 0.95 -8.61
C ALA A 22 -19.98 -0.35 -8.48
N LEU A 23 -20.20 -1.30 -9.38
CA LEU A 23 -19.33 -2.48 -9.47
C LEU A 23 -17.91 -2.03 -9.83
N PRO A 24 -16.85 -2.68 -9.30
CA PRO A 24 -15.50 -2.35 -9.66
C PRO A 24 -15.25 -2.62 -11.14
N THR A 25 -14.68 -1.67 -11.86
CA THR A 25 -14.32 -1.84 -13.28
C THR A 25 -13.05 -2.66 -13.46
N ASN A 26 -12.31 -2.85 -12.40
CA ASN A 26 -11.05 -3.60 -12.31
C ASN A 26 -11.22 -4.96 -11.60
N ASP A 27 -12.37 -5.56 -11.76
CA ASP A 27 -12.69 -6.92 -11.29
C ASP A 27 -11.81 -7.99 -11.97
N GLU A 28 -11.41 -7.73 -13.20
CA GLU A 28 -10.54 -8.61 -13.97
C GLU A 28 -9.17 -7.99 -14.22
N CYS A 29 -8.13 -8.81 -14.33
CA CYS A 29 -6.76 -8.38 -14.62
C CYS A 29 -6.68 -7.43 -15.84
N SER A 30 -7.45 -7.70 -16.90
CA SER A 30 -7.48 -6.87 -18.12
C SER A 30 -8.07 -5.47 -17.89
N GLY A 31 -8.78 -5.28 -16.81
CA GLY A 31 -9.33 -4.00 -16.36
C GLY A 31 -8.51 -3.32 -15.26
N ALA A 32 -7.28 -3.80 -15.00
CA ALA A 32 -6.44 -3.28 -13.93
C ALA A 32 -6.27 -1.76 -14.00
N VAL A 33 -6.51 -1.08 -12.90
CA VAL A 33 -6.32 0.37 -12.77
C VAL A 33 -4.83 0.66 -12.61
N ALA A 34 -4.30 1.54 -13.47
CA ALA A 34 -2.90 1.95 -13.38
C ALA A 34 -2.68 2.85 -12.15
N LEU A 35 -1.62 2.56 -11.42
CA LEU A 35 -1.12 3.35 -10.28
C LEU A 35 0.22 3.97 -10.67
N ASP A 36 0.36 5.27 -10.43
CA ASP A 36 1.65 5.92 -10.53
C ASP A 36 2.50 5.59 -9.29
N VAL A 37 3.80 5.36 -9.50
CA VAL A 37 4.75 5.24 -8.39
C VAL A 37 4.96 6.62 -7.80
N GLN A 38 4.64 6.77 -6.52
CA GLN A 38 4.75 8.02 -5.78
C GLN A 38 6.07 8.07 -5.00
N PRO A 39 6.68 9.25 -4.84
CA PRO A 39 7.75 9.43 -3.87
C PRO A 39 7.29 9.01 -2.48
N TYR A 40 8.21 8.50 -1.69
CA TYR A 40 7.95 8.29 -0.28
C TYR A 40 7.39 9.58 0.37
N GLN A 41 6.34 9.47 1.17
CA GLN A 41 5.59 10.56 1.83
C GLN A 41 4.49 11.25 0.99
N SER A 42 4.22 10.88 -0.24
CA SER A 42 3.16 11.49 -1.05
C SER A 42 1.77 10.86 -0.88
N GLY A 43 1.52 10.12 0.20
CA GLY A 43 0.30 9.31 0.43
C GLY A 43 -1.07 10.00 0.21
N GLU A 44 -1.10 11.23 -0.30
CA GLU A 44 -2.32 11.95 -0.64
C GLU A 44 -2.96 11.47 -1.95
N ASP A 45 -2.16 10.88 -2.86
CA ASP A 45 -2.60 10.46 -4.20
C ASP A 45 -3.01 8.98 -4.28
N PHE A 46 -3.29 8.33 -3.15
CA PHE A 46 -3.75 6.96 -3.14
C PHE A 46 -5.14 6.81 -3.74
N VAL A 47 -5.29 5.83 -4.61
CA VAL A 47 -6.55 5.55 -5.32
C VAL A 47 -7.53 4.84 -4.39
N HIS A 48 -8.78 5.29 -4.39
CA HIS A 48 -9.85 4.60 -3.67
C HIS A 48 -10.32 3.37 -4.43
N GLY A 49 -10.48 2.26 -3.71
CA GLY A 49 -10.97 1.00 -4.22
C GLY A 49 -11.93 0.30 -3.27
N HIS A 50 -12.58 -0.75 -3.75
CA HIS A 50 -13.42 -1.63 -2.95
C HIS A 50 -13.57 -3.00 -3.62
N THR A 51 -13.79 -4.05 -2.82
CA THR A 51 -14.06 -5.41 -3.29
C THR A 51 -15.55 -5.70 -3.44
N GLY A 52 -16.41 -4.73 -3.15
CA GLY A 52 -17.86 -4.91 -3.19
C GLY A 52 -18.39 -5.12 -4.59
N GLY A 53 -19.07 -6.26 -4.80
CA GLY A 53 -19.61 -6.64 -6.09
C GLY A 53 -18.61 -7.27 -7.05
N ALA A 54 -17.32 -7.37 -6.68
CA ALA A 54 -16.34 -8.11 -7.44
C ALA A 54 -16.73 -9.59 -7.56
N ALA A 55 -16.41 -10.22 -8.68
CA ALA A 55 -16.59 -11.65 -8.89
C ALA A 55 -15.57 -12.45 -8.06
N THR A 56 -15.81 -13.75 -7.95
CA THR A 56 -14.83 -14.65 -7.35
C THR A 56 -13.70 -14.89 -8.34
N GLY A 57 -12.51 -14.48 -7.98
CA GLY A 57 -11.31 -14.61 -8.82
C GLY A 57 -10.70 -16.01 -8.78
N VAL A 58 -9.53 -16.13 -9.42
CA VAL A 58 -8.69 -17.33 -9.36
C VAL A 58 -8.14 -17.53 -7.96
N GLN A 59 -7.62 -18.71 -7.66
CA GLN A 59 -7.01 -19.04 -6.38
C GLN A 59 -5.92 -18.02 -6.00
N ALA A 60 -6.03 -17.47 -4.81
CA ALA A 60 -5.04 -16.58 -4.22
C ALA A 60 -3.90 -17.38 -3.58
N CYS A 61 -2.83 -16.70 -3.16
CA CYS A 61 -1.69 -17.34 -2.53
C CYS A 61 -2.00 -18.05 -1.19
N ASN A 62 -3.05 -17.63 -0.51
CA ASN A 62 -3.58 -18.29 0.69
C ASN A 62 -4.53 -19.46 0.41
N ASN A 63 -4.55 -19.97 -0.82
CA ASN A 63 -5.40 -21.08 -1.28
C ASN A 63 -6.93 -20.81 -1.21
N THR A 64 -7.36 -19.58 -1.08
CA THR A 64 -8.78 -19.19 -1.19
C THR A 64 -9.12 -18.72 -2.59
N GLN A 65 -10.41 -18.67 -2.92
CA GLN A 65 -10.94 -18.03 -4.12
C GLN A 65 -11.70 -16.77 -3.70
N PRO A 66 -10.99 -15.67 -3.45
CA PRO A 66 -11.60 -14.47 -2.93
C PRO A 66 -12.25 -13.63 -4.02
N ARG A 67 -13.01 -12.63 -3.60
CA ARG A 67 -13.37 -11.47 -4.43
C ARG A 67 -12.18 -10.54 -4.49
N ASP A 68 -11.75 -10.20 -5.69
CA ASP A 68 -10.53 -9.43 -5.92
C ASP A 68 -10.75 -8.30 -6.91
N VAL A 69 -9.83 -7.35 -6.83
CA VAL A 69 -9.73 -6.23 -7.78
C VAL A 69 -8.26 -6.02 -8.14
N TRP A 70 -8.03 -5.51 -9.35
CA TRP A 70 -6.73 -5.49 -9.98
C TRP A 70 -6.22 -4.08 -10.22
N TYR A 71 -4.93 -3.91 -9.97
CA TYR A 71 -4.16 -2.71 -10.26
C TYR A 71 -2.90 -3.07 -11.02
N SER A 72 -2.26 -2.08 -11.64
CA SER A 72 -0.98 -2.25 -12.30
C SER A 72 -0.09 -1.05 -12.04
N PHE A 73 1.22 -1.25 -12.11
CA PHE A 73 2.19 -0.15 -12.05
C PHE A 73 3.42 -0.49 -12.90
N THR A 74 4.18 0.55 -13.28
CA THR A 74 5.48 0.39 -13.91
C THR A 74 6.55 0.67 -12.86
N ALA A 75 7.45 -0.28 -12.63
CA ALA A 75 8.52 -0.11 -11.66
C ALA A 75 9.50 1.00 -12.08
N THR A 76 9.84 1.91 -11.17
CA THR A 76 10.87 2.94 -11.35
C THR A 76 12.20 2.52 -10.72
N ALA A 77 12.16 1.55 -9.80
CA ALA A 77 13.30 1.01 -9.08
C ALA A 77 13.17 -0.51 -8.88
N ALA A 78 14.23 -1.15 -8.39
CA ALA A 78 14.22 -2.58 -8.09
C ALA A 78 13.38 -2.95 -6.85
N GLN A 79 12.91 -1.96 -6.10
CA GLN A 79 12.11 -2.13 -4.90
C GLN A 79 11.04 -1.04 -4.81
N HIS A 80 9.82 -1.44 -4.42
CA HIS A 80 8.70 -0.57 -4.12
C HIS A 80 7.90 -1.09 -2.93
N TYR A 81 6.98 -0.25 -2.45
CA TYR A 81 6.04 -0.60 -1.39
C TYR A 81 4.61 -0.46 -1.89
N VAL A 82 3.82 -1.50 -1.70
CA VAL A 82 2.37 -1.47 -1.90
C VAL A 82 1.74 -1.03 -0.59
N ASN A 83 1.16 0.15 -0.57
CA ASN A 83 0.43 0.69 0.56
C ASN A 83 -1.04 0.36 0.38
N LEU A 84 -1.61 -0.39 1.31
CA LEU A 84 -3.02 -0.79 1.32
C LEU A 84 -3.64 -0.35 2.64
N GLU A 85 -4.51 0.64 2.57
CA GLU A 85 -5.11 1.28 3.74
C GLU A 85 -6.63 1.03 3.75
N PRO A 86 -7.13 0.12 4.59
CA PRO A 86 -8.57 -0.04 4.76
C PRO A 86 -9.22 1.24 5.28
N THR A 87 -10.37 1.58 4.74
CA THR A 87 -11.16 2.73 5.23
C THR A 87 -12.18 2.34 6.29
N ILE A 88 -12.28 1.05 6.61
CA ILE A 88 -13.17 0.47 7.62
C ILE A 88 -12.33 -0.41 8.54
N SER A 89 -12.42 -0.19 9.84
CA SER A 89 -11.71 -0.98 10.84
C SER A 89 -12.11 -2.47 10.80
N ASN A 90 -11.16 -3.36 11.08
CA ASN A 90 -11.32 -4.82 11.10
C ASN A 90 -11.64 -5.45 9.72
N SER A 91 -11.10 -4.91 8.66
CA SER A 91 -11.17 -5.50 7.33
C SER A 91 -9.96 -6.41 7.11
N SER A 92 -10.19 -7.64 6.67
CA SER A 92 -9.14 -8.57 6.25
C SER A 92 -8.86 -8.37 4.77
N LEU A 93 -8.00 -7.42 4.44
CA LEU A 93 -7.51 -7.16 3.09
C LEU A 93 -6.11 -7.73 2.93
N PHE A 94 -5.85 -8.29 1.78
CA PHE A 94 -4.57 -8.86 1.39
C PHE A 94 -4.17 -8.31 0.04
N SER A 95 -2.88 -8.25 -0.21
CA SER A 95 -2.33 -7.89 -1.51
C SER A 95 -1.37 -8.95 -2.03
N GLN A 96 -1.29 -9.04 -3.35
CA GLN A 96 -0.37 -9.93 -4.05
C GLN A 96 0.23 -9.16 -5.22
N VAL A 97 1.56 -9.21 -5.38
CA VAL A 97 2.24 -8.63 -6.54
C VAL A 97 2.63 -9.74 -7.51
N LEU A 98 2.35 -9.51 -8.79
CA LEU A 98 2.56 -10.48 -9.85
C LEU A 98 3.28 -9.84 -11.05
N SER A 99 4.07 -10.65 -11.75
CA SER A 99 4.68 -10.33 -13.03
C SER A 99 4.01 -11.10 -14.17
N GLY A 100 4.26 -10.69 -15.41
CA GLY A 100 3.75 -11.37 -16.61
C GLY A 100 2.61 -10.62 -17.27
N SER A 101 1.69 -11.36 -17.89
CA SER A 101 0.52 -10.82 -18.59
C SER A 101 -0.76 -11.50 -18.09
N CYS A 102 -1.91 -10.83 -18.23
CA CYS A 102 -3.19 -11.43 -17.88
C CYS A 102 -3.39 -12.78 -18.56
N GLY A 103 -3.65 -13.83 -17.78
CA GLY A 103 -3.72 -15.22 -18.22
C GLY A 103 -2.42 -16.03 -18.06
N ALA A 104 -1.27 -15.37 -17.81
CA ALA A 104 0.02 -16.01 -17.57
C ALA A 104 0.81 -15.23 -16.51
N LEU A 105 0.18 -14.98 -15.36
CA LEU A 105 0.76 -14.25 -14.24
C LEU A 105 1.56 -15.18 -13.32
N THR A 106 2.68 -14.68 -12.82
CA THR A 106 3.53 -15.35 -11.83
C THR A 106 3.59 -14.49 -10.58
N SER A 107 3.29 -15.08 -9.42
CA SER A 107 3.37 -14.41 -8.12
C SER A 107 4.82 -14.09 -7.77
N ILE A 108 5.07 -12.85 -7.37
CA ILE A 108 6.35 -12.38 -6.82
C ILE A 108 6.30 -12.46 -5.30
N ILE A 109 5.27 -11.89 -4.70
CA ILE A 109 5.09 -11.83 -3.25
C ILE A 109 3.61 -11.77 -2.91
N CYS A 110 3.27 -12.33 -1.75
CA CYS A 110 1.96 -12.27 -1.12
C CYS A 110 2.07 -11.61 0.25
N ASP A 111 1.09 -10.80 0.58
CA ASP A 111 0.85 -10.37 1.94
C ASP A 111 0.07 -11.49 2.66
N GLU A 112 0.71 -12.15 3.60
CA GLU A 112 0.13 -13.27 4.35
C GLU A 112 -0.36 -12.85 5.74
N ASP A 113 0.14 -11.73 6.25
CA ASP A 113 -0.02 -11.35 7.65
C ASP A 113 -1.17 -10.35 7.89
N ASN A 114 -1.75 -9.78 6.83
CA ASN A 114 -2.80 -8.75 6.94
C ASN A 114 -2.41 -7.63 7.93
N ASP A 115 -1.13 -7.24 7.91
CA ASP A 115 -0.61 -6.17 8.76
C ASP A 115 -0.86 -4.82 8.07
N GLU A 116 -2.02 -4.23 8.38
CA GLU A 116 -2.43 -2.91 7.86
C GLU A 116 -1.45 -1.78 8.27
N ALA A 117 -0.60 -2.04 9.26
CA ALA A 117 0.38 -1.06 9.74
C ALA A 117 1.63 -0.99 8.86
N ASN A 118 1.94 -2.07 8.14
CA ASN A 118 3.15 -2.17 7.33
C ASN A 118 2.82 -2.35 5.85
N PRO A 119 3.36 -1.51 4.97
CA PRO A 119 3.18 -1.70 3.53
C PRO A 119 3.93 -2.94 3.05
N LEU A 120 3.37 -3.63 2.07
CA LEU A 120 4.00 -4.79 1.45
C LEU A 120 5.23 -4.37 0.65
N ARG A 121 6.41 -4.74 1.12
CA ARG A 121 7.66 -4.51 0.42
C ARG A 121 7.82 -5.51 -0.72
N VAL A 122 7.98 -5.03 -1.94
CA VAL A 122 8.27 -5.85 -3.12
C VAL A 122 9.65 -5.52 -3.66
N SER A 123 10.48 -6.55 -3.85
CA SER A 123 11.88 -6.44 -4.29
C SER A 123 12.15 -7.32 -5.53
N GLY A 124 13.27 -7.09 -6.20
CA GLY A 124 13.65 -7.85 -7.39
C GLY A 124 12.90 -7.41 -8.65
N LEU A 125 12.31 -6.23 -8.64
CA LEU A 125 11.66 -5.64 -9.79
C LEU A 125 12.69 -5.13 -10.81
N THR A 126 12.30 -5.12 -12.07
CA THR A 126 13.09 -4.53 -13.16
C THR A 126 12.52 -3.16 -13.47
N PRO A 127 13.30 -2.07 -13.33
CA PRO A 127 12.84 -0.73 -13.69
C PRO A 127 12.41 -0.68 -15.16
N GLY A 128 11.25 -0.05 -15.41
CA GLY A 128 10.62 0.03 -16.72
C GLY A 128 9.64 -1.09 -17.05
N GLU A 129 9.65 -2.20 -16.30
CA GLU A 129 8.71 -3.30 -16.48
C GLU A 129 7.40 -3.08 -15.73
N GLY A 130 6.31 -3.65 -16.28
CA GLY A 130 4.97 -3.59 -15.70
C GLY A 130 4.69 -4.75 -14.74
N TYR A 131 4.01 -4.43 -13.65
CA TYR A 131 3.59 -5.39 -12.63
C TYR A 131 2.12 -5.21 -12.27
N PHE A 132 1.51 -6.27 -11.78
CA PHE A 132 0.14 -6.26 -11.30
C PHE A 132 0.08 -6.36 -9.79
N VAL A 133 -0.90 -5.67 -9.21
CA VAL A 133 -1.26 -5.81 -7.80
C VAL A 133 -2.70 -6.30 -7.74
N ARG A 134 -2.90 -7.43 -7.10
CA ARG A 134 -4.21 -7.98 -6.80
C ARG A 134 -4.54 -7.68 -5.35
N VAL A 135 -5.69 -7.06 -5.10
CA VAL A 135 -6.21 -6.80 -3.76
C VAL A 135 -7.45 -7.66 -3.55
N TYR A 136 -7.50 -8.36 -2.44
CA TYR A 136 -8.61 -9.28 -2.14
C TYR A 136 -8.93 -9.34 -0.66
N SER A 137 -10.14 -9.83 -0.35
CA SER A 137 -10.61 -10.05 1.01
C SER A 137 -10.97 -11.52 1.20
N ASN A 138 -10.55 -12.12 2.31
CA ASN A 138 -10.93 -13.49 2.68
C ASN A 138 -12.38 -13.63 3.15
N SER A 139 -13.03 -12.52 3.40
CA SER A 139 -14.45 -12.48 3.79
C SER A 139 -15.33 -12.07 2.61
N ASN A 140 -16.56 -12.51 2.58
CA ASN A 140 -17.55 -12.01 1.62
C ASN A 140 -17.97 -10.55 1.90
N ASN A 141 -17.29 -9.88 2.81
CA ASN A 141 -17.56 -8.50 3.17
C ASN A 141 -17.02 -7.56 2.10
N THR A 142 -17.79 -6.57 1.76
CA THR A 142 -17.35 -5.43 0.97
C THR A 142 -16.39 -4.61 1.79
N THR A 143 -15.15 -4.52 1.34
CA THR A 143 -14.14 -3.69 1.98
C THR A 143 -13.75 -2.56 1.05
N ALA A 144 -13.81 -1.33 1.56
CA ALA A 144 -13.31 -0.14 0.89
C ALA A 144 -11.91 0.19 1.45
N PHE A 145 -11.03 0.65 0.57
CA PHE A 145 -9.62 0.91 0.90
C PHE A 145 -9.05 2.05 0.05
N ARG A 146 -7.85 2.47 0.39
CA ARG A 146 -6.97 3.28 -0.45
C ARG A 146 -5.74 2.44 -0.80
N ILE A 147 -5.25 2.59 -2.02
CA ILE A 147 -4.07 1.87 -2.51
C ILE A 147 -3.12 2.82 -3.24
N GLY A 148 -1.84 2.66 -3.02
CA GLY A 148 -0.79 3.37 -3.74
C GLY A 148 0.51 2.59 -3.77
N ILE A 149 1.36 2.92 -4.74
CA ILE A 149 2.72 2.40 -4.85
C ILE A 149 3.67 3.53 -4.52
N THR A 150 4.61 3.27 -3.59
CA THR A 150 5.61 4.26 -3.23
C THR A 150 7.03 3.74 -3.43
N GLU A 151 7.95 4.67 -3.65
CA GLU A 151 9.38 4.41 -3.54
C GLU A 151 9.75 4.09 -2.09
N GLY A 152 10.89 3.45 -1.90
CA GLY A 152 11.50 3.30 -0.58
C GLY A 152 12.09 4.61 -0.06
N MET A 153 12.43 4.63 1.22
CA MET A 153 13.14 5.76 1.81
C MET A 153 14.56 5.83 1.25
N VAL A 154 14.96 7.01 0.80
CA VAL A 154 16.31 7.20 0.23
C VAL A 154 17.43 6.99 1.25
N ASN A 155 17.11 7.18 2.53
CA ASN A 155 18.06 7.06 3.64
C ASN A 155 17.80 5.83 4.55
N ASP A 156 17.18 4.81 3.98
CA ASP A 156 17.03 3.49 4.61
C ASP A 156 18.39 2.80 4.83
N GLU A 157 19.36 3.07 3.97
CA GLU A 157 20.71 2.54 4.06
C GLU A 157 21.74 3.67 4.19
N CYS A 158 22.87 3.39 4.83
CA CYS A 158 23.95 4.36 5.07
C CYS A 158 24.43 5.07 3.79
N VAL A 159 24.45 4.39 2.64
CA VAL A 159 24.83 4.97 1.36
C VAL A 159 23.89 6.09 0.91
N GLY A 160 22.65 6.07 1.36
CA GLY A 160 21.62 7.07 1.10
C GLY A 160 21.45 8.10 2.22
N ALA A 161 22.37 8.13 3.20
CA ALA A 161 22.25 9.00 4.36
C ALA A 161 22.00 10.47 3.97
N LEU A 162 20.97 11.07 4.54
CA LEU A 162 20.59 12.44 4.26
C LEU A 162 21.42 13.46 5.09
N PRO A 163 21.87 14.55 4.49
CA PRO A 163 22.63 15.55 5.21
C PRO A 163 21.75 16.33 6.19
N LEU A 164 22.20 16.43 7.44
CA LEU A 164 21.65 17.32 8.45
C LEU A 164 22.46 18.62 8.49
N GLN A 165 21.76 19.74 8.57
CA GLN A 165 22.39 21.03 8.79
C GLN A 165 22.58 21.29 10.27
N MET A 166 23.76 21.74 10.65
CA MET A 166 23.98 22.29 12.01
C MET A 166 23.24 23.61 12.10
N LEU A 167 22.30 23.70 13.02
CA LEU A 167 21.54 24.91 13.28
C LEU A 167 22.18 25.69 14.44
N SER A 168 22.21 27.02 14.35
CA SER A 168 22.57 27.85 15.48
C SER A 168 21.49 27.76 16.59
N PRO A 169 21.85 27.98 17.86
CA PRO A 169 20.94 27.76 19.00
C PRO A 169 19.61 28.54 18.95
N ASP A 170 19.54 29.58 18.15
CA ASP A 170 18.36 30.43 17.93
C ASP A 170 17.49 29.98 16.75
N GLN A 171 17.93 28.99 15.98
CA GLN A 171 17.21 28.45 14.82
C GLN A 171 16.47 27.16 15.20
N ILE A 172 15.21 27.30 15.60
CA ILE A 172 14.33 26.15 15.86
C ILE A 172 13.61 25.72 14.56
N ALA A 173 13.59 26.57 13.52
CA ALA A 173 12.98 26.28 12.25
C ALA A 173 13.90 25.40 11.38
N GLY A 174 13.45 24.19 11.03
CA GLY A 174 14.20 23.27 10.21
C GLY A 174 14.37 21.88 10.80
N GLN A 175 13.63 21.58 11.87
CA GLN A 175 13.51 20.20 12.34
C GLN A 175 12.89 19.34 11.24
N ARG A 176 13.58 18.28 10.86
CA ARG A 176 13.06 17.28 9.97
C ARG A 176 12.26 16.25 10.80
N VAL A 177 10.97 16.13 10.49
CA VAL A 177 10.13 15.09 11.07
C VAL A 177 10.06 13.95 10.08
N GLU A 178 10.52 12.79 10.49
CA GLU A 178 10.51 11.58 9.68
C GLU A 178 9.81 10.46 10.46
N ASN A 179 9.40 9.43 9.75
CA ASN A 179 8.93 8.19 10.37
C ASN A 179 9.69 7.01 9.74
N THR A 180 9.76 5.89 10.44
CA THR A 180 10.47 4.69 10.02
C THR A 180 9.56 3.62 9.38
N ARG A 181 8.35 3.99 8.99
CA ARG A 181 7.33 3.03 8.52
C ARG A 181 7.78 2.16 7.34
N HIS A 182 8.58 2.73 6.43
CA HIS A 182 9.13 2.02 5.25
C HIS A 182 10.62 1.71 5.39
N ALA A 183 11.18 1.95 6.57
CA ALA A 183 12.57 1.64 6.82
C ALA A 183 12.78 0.15 7.11
N THR A 184 13.93 -0.34 6.75
CA THR A 184 14.37 -1.70 7.05
C THR A 184 15.29 -1.71 8.27
N ILE A 185 15.62 -2.90 8.76
CA ILE A 185 16.56 -3.08 9.86
C ILE A 185 17.96 -3.15 9.27
N SER A 186 18.81 -2.17 9.56
CA SER A 186 20.19 -2.20 9.12
C SER A 186 21.06 -3.07 10.03
N THR A 187 22.08 -3.70 9.45
CA THR A 187 23.09 -4.41 10.22
C THR A 187 23.97 -3.43 10.97
N GLY A 188 24.06 -3.57 12.29
CA GLY A 188 24.90 -2.70 13.15
C GLY A 188 24.14 -1.54 13.78
N SER A 189 22.82 -1.52 13.71
CA SER A 189 22.00 -0.56 14.45
C SER A 189 22.20 -0.68 15.97
N CYS A 190 22.17 0.43 16.69
CA CYS A 190 22.34 0.46 18.15
C CYS A 190 21.16 -0.20 18.88
N ALA A 191 19.98 -0.25 18.26
CA ALA A 191 18.80 -0.94 18.73
C ALA A 191 18.59 -2.21 17.90
N GLN A 192 18.51 -3.35 18.54
CA GLN A 192 18.32 -4.63 17.84
C GLN A 192 16.88 -4.73 17.32
N ASN A 193 16.74 -5.12 16.05
CA ASN A 193 15.47 -5.42 15.39
C ASN A 193 14.45 -4.27 15.34
N VAL A 194 14.92 -3.05 15.14
CA VAL A 194 14.05 -1.90 14.85
C VAL A 194 14.44 -1.25 13.53
N PRO A 195 13.47 -0.78 12.73
CA PRO A 195 13.73 -0.01 11.51
C PRO A 195 14.48 1.27 11.85
N ASP A 196 15.47 1.63 11.04
CA ASP A 196 16.33 2.79 11.23
C ASP A 196 16.51 3.63 9.96
N LEU A 197 16.97 4.86 10.14
CA LEU A 197 17.23 5.80 9.07
C LEU A 197 18.60 6.43 9.26
N TRP A 198 19.29 6.67 8.16
CA TRP A 198 20.64 7.17 8.16
C TRP A 198 20.70 8.66 7.83
N TYR A 199 21.50 9.36 8.63
CA TYR A 199 21.78 10.77 8.44
C TYR A 199 23.29 11.01 8.53
N THR A 200 23.77 12.02 7.83
CA THR A 200 25.14 12.49 7.91
C THR A 200 25.19 13.95 8.31
N PHE A 201 26.21 14.35 9.03
CA PHE A 201 26.47 15.75 9.35
C PHE A 201 27.98 16.03 9.37
N THR A 202 28.34 17.28 9.15
CA THR A 202 29.74 17.74 9.28
C THR A 202 29.84 18.52 10.56
N ALA A 203 30.73 18.09 11.48
CA ALA A 203 31.03 18.85 12.68
C ALA A 203 31.73 20.16 12.30
N THR A 204 31.35 21.26 12.94
CA THR A 204 31.95 22.59 12.70
C THR A 204 33.09 22.90 13.66
N ASP A 205 33.15 22.21 14.80
CA ASP A 205 34.18 22.39 15.84
C ASP A 205 34.67 21.02 16.33
N ASP A 206 35.97 20.98 16.69
CA ASP A 206 36.68 19.78 17.17
C ASP A 206 36.63 19.65 18.72
N GLU A 207 35.48 19.93 19.38
CA GLU A 207 35.34 19.73 20.82
C GLU A 207 34.66 18.42 21.15
#